data_0a937ca955d7d121d62ffd41d80fa9c5
#
_entry.id   0a937ca955d7d121d62ffd41d80fa9c5
#
_cell.length_a   1.000
_cell.length_b   1.000
_cell.length_c   1.000
_cell.angle_alpha   90.00
_cell.angle_beta   90.00
_cell.angle_gamma   90.00
#
_symmetry.space_group_name_H-M   'P 1'
#
loop_
_entity.id
_entity.type
_entity.pdbx_description
1 polymer ?
#
loop_
_entity_poly.entity_id
_entity_poly.type
_entity_poly.pdbx_seq_one_letter_code
_entity_poly.pdbx_strand_id
1 'polypeptide(L)'
;MISTSGAWKSSFRLAGLLVPVLTLFGCGHRRTTSVAPTPSELAPVRSAPTASSPTYASGSRQTSRIPITPAPPGGVNAEDMEYVATHTPILTQEGLATWYTAPYKGRKSANGQVFDDDAMTAAHRTLPMGSLVVVTNLKTGQSTVLRITDRGPFVEDRMLDLTTAAAKAIGLYRIGMTQVRMDVYLTPKPIDTGGRWCVQVGAFHNENDALKLKSELMRKYADANVIEFPGTDSYWVRIRPEGDDRKVAEQIARHLQPSEGEAYLTRLD
;
A
#
# COMPACT_ATOMS: atom_id res chain seq x y z
N MET A 1 -7.42 -41.03 -55.77
CA MET A 1 -6.04 -41.60 -55.95
C MET A 1 -5.28 -41.25 -54.71
N ILE A 2 -5.06 -42.27 -53.87
CA ILE A 2 -3.82 -42.65 -53.14
C ILE A 2 -3.42 -41.66 -52.05
N SER A 3 -3.69 -41.94 -50.72
CA SER A 3 -2.95 -42.81 -49.76
C SER A 3 -1.60 -42.17 -49.42
N THR A 4 -1.22 -41.95 -48.14
CA THR A 4 -0.83 -42.84 -47.03
C THR A 4 -0.50 -41.98 -45.78
N SER A 5 -1.06 -42.15 -44.64
CA SER A 5 -0.62 -42.92 -43.42
C SER A 5 0.84 -42.77 -43.00
N GLY A 6 1.03 -42.38 -41.74
CA GLY A 6 2.29 -42.39 -41.04
C GLY A 6 2.14 -42.19 -39.54
N ALA A 7 1.67 -43.23 -38.84
CA ALA A 7 1.70 -43.31 -37.40
C ALA A 7 3.12 -43.68 -36.93
N TRP A 8 3.68 -43.00 -35.91
CA TRP A 8 4.83 -43.46 -35.19
C TRP A 8 4.53 -43.53 -33.69
N LYS A 9 4.32 -44.78 -33.28
CA LYS A 9 4.38 -45.22 -31.90
C LYS A 9 5.87 -45.42 -31.56
N SER A 10 6.30 -44.94 -30.42
CA SER A 10 7.50 -45.44 -29.75
C SER A 10 7.28 -45.49 -28.25
N SER A 11 7.10 -46.71 -27.81
CA SER A 11 7.19 -47.15 -26.41
C SER A 11 8.65 -47.38 -26.07
N PHE A 12 9.11 -47.00 -24.88
CA PHE A 12 10.23 -47.62 -24.13
C PHE A 12 10.18 -47.09 -22.70
N ARG A 13 9.82 -47.93 -21.81
CA ARG A 13 10.43 -48.92 -20.91
C ARG A 13 10.77 -48.32 -19.56
N LEU A 14 10.10 -48.89 -18.58
CA LEU A 14 10.43 -48.94 -17.16
C LEU A 14 11.89 -49.49 -16.98
N ALA A 15 12.60 -48.86 -16.08
CA ALA A 15 13.64 -49.54 -15.30
C ALA A 15 13.57 -48.98 -13.88
N GLY A 16 13.08 -49.80 -13.01
CA GLY A 16 13.16 -49.64 -11.57
C GLY A 16 14.55 -50.07 -11.10
N LEU A 17 14.99 -49.49 -10.02
CA LEU A 17 16.00 -50.05 -9.15
C LEU A 17 15.80 -49.61 -7.71
N LEU A 18 15.68 -50.59 -6.94
CA LEU A 18 15.57 -50.81 -5.52
C LEU A 18 16.55 -50.02 -4.63
N VAL A 19 16.06 -49.75 -3.47
CA VAL A 19 16.54 -49.53 -2.11
C VAL A 19 17.85 -50.24 -1.71
N PRO A 20 18.66 -49.73 -0.78
CA PRO A 20 18.58 -50.18 0.61
C PRO A 20 18.66 -49.05 1.66
N VAL A 21 17.87 -49.01 2.65
CA VAL A 21 17.78 -49.49 4.03
C VAL A 21 19.09 -49.54 4.84
N LEU A 22 18.94 -48.90 6.01
CA LEU A 22 19.69 -49.00 7.28
C LEU A 22 21.02 -48.24 7.41
N THR A 23 21.07 -47.39 8.46
CA THR A 23 21.48 -47.80 9.81
C THR A 23 21.12 -46.78 10.88
N LEU A 24 20.58 -47.28 11.98
CA LEU A 24 20.43 -46.72 13.28
C LEU A 24 21.76 -46.54 14.01
N PHE A 25 21.95 -45.42 14.71
CA PHE A 25 22.69 -45.25 15.96
C PHE A 25 22.27 -43.89 16.47
N GLY A 26 21.67 -43.62 17.60
CA GLY A 26 21.90 -44.21 18.91
C GLY A 26 22.36 -43.10 19.84
N CYS A 27 21.49 -42.75 20.79
CA CYS A 27 21.76 -42.19 22.14
C CYS A 27 22.60 -40.93 22.31
N GLY A 28 21.98 -39.96 22.95
CA GLY A 28 22.66 -38.86 23.63
C GLY A 28 21.69 -37.89 24.34
N HIS A 29 20.94 -38.37 25.34
CA HIS A 29 20.24 -37.53 26.26
C HIS A 29 21.25 -36.74 27.14
N ARG A 30 21.32 -35.43 26.94
CA ARG A 30 21.78 -34.51 28.02
C ARG A 30 20.61 -33.65 28.43
N ARG A 31 20.03 -34.00 29.58
CA ARG A 31 19.18 -33.12 30.36
C ARG A 31 20.08 -32.04 30.98
N THR A 32 19.97 -30.82 30.57
CA THR A 32 20.39 -29.65 31.35
C THR A 32 19.20 -29.17 32.14
N THR A 33 19.20 -29.44 33.43
CA THR A 33 18.32 -28.85 34.42
C THR A 33 18.61 -27.36 34.51
N SER A 34 17.71 -26.52 34.01
CA SER A 34 17.69 -25.09 34.27
C SER A 34 17.05 -24.87 35.64
N VAL A 35 17.85 -24.41 36.59
CA VAL A 35 17.44 -23.97 37.91
C VAL A 35 16.76 -22.61 37.76
N ALA A 36 15.50 -22.51 38.17
CA ALA A 36 14.77 -21.25 38.25
C ALA A 36 15.33 -20.40 39.43
N PRO A 37 15.51 -19.09 39.28
CA PRO A 37 15.84 -18.24 40.39
C PRO A 37 14.60 -18.01 41.28
N THR A 38 14.80 -18.17 42.58
CA THR A 38 13.89 -17.85 43.68
C THR A 38 13.55 -16.35 43.74
N PRO A 39 12.32 -15.97 44.08
CA PRO A 39 11.98 -14.56 44.26
C PRO A 39 12.51 -14.05 45.59
N SER A 40 13.34 -13.02 45.52
CA SER A 40 13.85 -12.29 46.67
C SER A 40 12.95 -11.10 46.96
N GLU A 41 12.35 -11.17 48.12
CA GLU A 41 12.08 -10.11 49.12
C GLU A 41 11.56 -8.74 48.66
N LEU A 42 10.29 -8.54 48.98
CA LEU A 42 9.54 -7.29 48.85
C LEU A 42 10.05 -6.24 49.85
N ALA A 43 10.55 -5.12 49.34
CA ALA A 43 10.72 -3.90 50.12
C ALA A 43 9.40 -3.12 50.22
N PRO A 44 9.10 -2.38 51.30
CA PRO A 44 7.81 -1.76 51.54
C PRO A 44 7.57 -0.55 50.62
N VAL A 45 6.42 -0.57 49.96
CA VAL A 45 5.92 0.51 49.10
C VAL A 45 5.51 1.70 49.97
N ARG A 46 6.19 2.83 49.77
CA ARG A 46 5.77 4.13 50.30
C ARG A 46 4.52 4.58 49.54
N SER A 47 3.48 4.88 50.35
CA SER A 47 2.22 5.47 49.87
C SER A 47 2.48 6.80 49.15
N ALA A 48 2.15 6.90 47.88
CA ALA A 48 2.12 8.15 47.13
C ALA A 48 0.78 8.89 47.39
N PRO A 49 0.76 10.22 47.35
CA PRO A 49 -0.43 11.00 47.61
C PRO A 49 -1.45 10.87 46.48
N THR A 50 -2.71 10.79 46.87
CA THR A 50 -3.90 10.74 46.03
C THR A 50 -3.92 11.94 45.08
N ALA A 51 -3.64 11.72 43.81
CA ALA A 51 -3.86 12.73 42.77
C ALA A 51 -5.33 12.71 42.35
N SER A 52 -5.99 13.84 42.51
CA SER A 52 -7.35 14.11 42.04
C SER A 52 -7.47 13.87 40.55
N SER A 53 -8.46 13.09 40.16
CA SER A 53 -8.81 12.79 38.75
C SER A 53 -9.08 14.08 37.97
N PRO A 54 -8.47 14.28 36.81
CA PRO A 54 -8.88 15.38 35.93
C PRO A 54 -10.22 15.04 35.30
N THR A 55 -11.19 15.92 35.50
CA THR A 55 -12.48 15.93 34.83
C THR A 55 -12.24 16.15 33.34
N TYR A 56 -12.41 15.12 32.54
CA TYR A 56 -12.39 15.24 31.08
C TYR A 56 -13.64 15.98 30.64
N ALA A 57 -13.48 17.26 30.30
CA ALA A 57 -14.46 17.98 29.53
C ALA A 57 -14.65 17.27 28.17
N SER A 58 -15.89 16.85 27.91
CA SER A 58 -16.32 16.31 26.62
C SER A 58 -16.21 17.40 25.54
N GLY A 59 -15.01 17.66 25.06
CA GLY A 59 -14.76 18.48 23.90
C GLY A 59 -15.13 17.66 22.66
N SER A 60 -16.14 18.12 21.93
CA SER A 60 -16.46 17.65 20.59
C SER A 60 -15.17 17.68 19.75
N ARG A 61 -14.65 16.49 19.38
CA ARG A 61 -13.54 16.38 18.43
C ARG A 61 -14.03 16.94 17.09
N GLN A 62 -13.85 18.23 16.91
CA GLN A 62 -13.81 18.82 15.58
C GLN A 62 -12.65 18.13 14.85
N THR A 63 -12.96 17.17 13.98
CA THR A 63 -12.03 16.68 12.99
C THR A 63 -11.71 17.85 12.08
N SER A 64 -10.66 18.61 12.41
CA SER A 64 -10.14 19.63 11.52
C SER A 64 -9.72 18.93 10.22
N ARG A 65 -10.57 19.06 9.20
CA ARG A 65 -10.20 18.69 7.84
C ARG A 65 -9.02 19.58 7.48
N ILE A 66 -7.82 19.01 7.42
CA ILE A 66 -6.65 19.72 6.91
C ILE A 66 -6.99 20.10 5.46
N PRO A 67 -6.91 21.37 5.06
CA PRO A 67 -7.17 21.74 3.68
C PRO A 67 -6.17 20.99 2.79
N ILE A 68 -6.66 20.09 1.97
CA ILE A 68 -5.87 19.48 0.90
C ILE A 68 -5.95 20.50 -0.24
N THR A 69 -4.81 21.01 -0.68
CA THR A 69 -4.78 21.93 -1.82
C THR A 69 -5.30 21.18 -3.05
N PRO A 70 -6.43 21.59 -3.62
CA PRO A 70 -6.95 20.91 -4.81
C PRO A 70 -6.00 21.14 -5.98
N ALA A 71 -5.89 20.14 -6.86
CA ALA A 71 -5.23 20.33 -8.14
C ALA A 71 -6.00 21.35 -8.99
N PRO A 72 -5.33 22.12 -9.84
CA PRO A 72 -6.01 23.03 -10.77
C PRO A 72 -6.89 22.25 -11.76
N PRO A 73 -7.87 22.88 -12.40
CA PRO A 73 -8.62 22.27 -13.49
C PRO A 73 -7.68 21.67 -14.53
N GLY A 74 -7.98 20.45 -15.00
CA GLY A 74 -7.10 19.72 -15.90
C GLY A 74 -5.86 19.08 -15.24
N GLY A 75 -5.69 19.22 -13.93
CA GLY A 75 -4.63 18.59 -13.14
C GLY A 75 -3.36 19.42 -13.02
N VAL A 76 -2.91 20.08 -14.06
CA VAL A 76 -1.70 20.94 -14.12
C VAL A 76 -2.01 22.26 -14.84
N ASN A 77 -1.26 23.30 -14.52
CA ASN A 77 -1.36 24.61 -15.15
C ASN A 77 -0.01 25.09 -15.75
N ALA A 78 0.01 26.29 -16.32
CA ALA A 78 1.23 26.86 -16.93
C ALA A 78 2.36 27.07 -15.92
N GLU A 79 2.04 27.46 -14.69
CA GLU A 79 3.02 27.67 -13.61
C GLU A 79 3.70 26.35 -13.22
N ASP A 80 2.95 25.22 -13.22
CA ASP A 80 3.49 23.89 -12.98
C ASP A 80 4.50 23.48 -14.05
N MET A 81 4.20 23.78 -15.31
CA MET A 81 5.09 23.50 -16.45
C MET A 81 6.37 24.34 -16.39
N GLU A 82 6.26 25.62 -16.06
CA GLU A 82 7.40 26.52 -15.87
C GLU A 82 8.27 26.08 -14.68
N TYR A 83 7.63 25.68 -13.57
CA TYR A 83 8.33 25.16 -12.40
C TYR A 83 9.19 23.94 -12.75
N VAL A 84 8.62 22.97 -13.45
CA VAL A 84 9.32 21.76 -13.89
C VAL A 84 10.48 22.10 -14.84
N ALA A 85 10.30 23.08 -15.74
CA ALA A 85 11.33 23.48 -16.70
C ALA A 85 12.54 24.18 -16.06
N THR A 86 12.36 24.77 -14.87
CA THR A 86 13.39 25.62 -14.20
C THR A 86 13.98 24.97 -12.95
N HIS A 87 13.44 23.87 -12.46
CA HIS A 87 13.90 23.19 -11.23
C HIS A 87 14.40 21.78 -11.52
N THR A 88 15.19 21.25 -10.58
CA THR A 88 15.58 19.83 -10.58
C THR A 88 14.66 19.01 -9.71
N PRO A 89 14.46 17.72 -10.01
CA PRO A 89 13.65 16.84 -9.17
C PRO A 89 14.27 16.63 -7.78
N ILE A 90 13.43 16.59 -6.77
CA ILE A 90 13.82 16.34 -5.36
C ILE A 90 13.83 14.85 -5.00
N LEU A 91 13.17 14.01 -5.81
CA LEU A 91 13.12 12.57 -5.65
C LEU A 91 12.87 11.93 -7.02
N THR A 92 13.53 10.81 -7.30
CA THR A 92 13.29 9.99 -8.48
C THR A 92 12.98 8.57 -8.04
N GLN A 93 11.94 7.96 -8.64
CA GLN A 93 11.56 6.57 -8.44
C GLN A 93 11.27 5.90 -9.78
N GLU A 94 11.54 4.61 -9.87
CA GLU A 94 11.18 3.78 -11.03
C GLU A 94 10.26 2.65 -10.59
N GLY A 95 9.31 2.27 -11.45
CA GLY A 95 8.38 1.20 -11.15
C GLY A 95 7.31 1.04 -12.24
N LEU A 96 6.44 0.05 -12.06
CA LEU A 96 5.34 -0.19 -12.98
C LEU A 96 4.23 0.86 -12.82
N ALA A 97 3.77 1.37 -13.95
CA ALA A 97 2.58 2.21 -14.03
C ALA A 97 1.50 1.55 -14.87
N THR A 98 0.26 1.75 -14.44
CA THR A 98 -0.95 1.40 -15.18
C THR A 98 -1.84 2.62 -15.32
N TRP A 99 -3.06 2.46 -15.78
CA TRP A 99 -4.05 3.53 -15.82
C TRP A 99 -5.41 3.02 -15.35
N TYR A 100 -6.24 3.94 -14.87
CA TYR A 100 -7.57 3.65 -14.35
C TYR A 100 -8.60 4.65 -14.88
N THR A 101 -9.85 4.21 -15.01
CA THR A 101 -10.97 5.00 -15.49
C THR A 101 -12.27 4.55 -14.84
N ALA A 102 -13.23 4.03 -15.61
CA ALA A 102 -14.42 3.44 -15.06
C ALA A 102 -14.07 2.28 -14.09
N PRO A 103 -14.77 2.14 -12.97
CA PRO A 103 -15.99 2.81 -12.55
C PRO A 103 -15.75 4.02 -11.63
N TYR A 104 -14.57 4.63 -11.67
CA TYR A 104 -14.20 5.74 -10.78
C TYR A 104 -14.68 7.09 -11.30
N LYS A 105 -15.04 7.19 -12.59
CA LYS A 105 -15.53 8.43 -13.21
C LYS A 105 -16.73 9.00 -12.44
N GLY A 106 -16.65 10.26 -12.07
CA GLY A 106 -17.67 10.95 -11.28
C GLY A 106 -17.60 10.67 -9.76
N ARG A 107 -16.73 9.77 -9.29
CA ARG A 107 -16.48 9.56 -7.86
C ARG A 107 -15.43 10.55 -7.34
N LYS A 108 -15.40 10.74 -6.04
CA LYS A 108 -14.35 11.56 -5.41
C LYS A 108 -13.05 10.77 -5.31
N SER A 109 -11.97 11.36 -5.81
CA SER A 109 -10.61 10.94 -5.53
C SER A 109 -10.25 11.19 -4.06
N ALA A 110 -9.12 10.65 -3.59
CA ALA A 110 -8.71 10.76 -2.20
C ALA A 110 -8.45 12.20 -1.73
N ASN A 111 -8.15 13.13 -2.64
CA ASN A 111 -8.06 14.57 -2.36
C ASN A 111 -9.43 15.27 -2.25
N GLY A 112 -10.53 14.55 -2.47
CA GLY A 112 -11.91 15.08 -2.39
C GLY A 112 -12.45 15.69 -3.68
N GLN A 113 -11.64 15.88 -4.72
CA GLN A 113 -12.10 16.32 -6.03
C GLN A 113 -12.80 15.19 -6.77
N VAL A 114 -13.70 15.53 -7.70
CA VAL A 114 -14.30 14.55 -8.60
C VAL A 114 -13.22 14.04 -9.56
N PHE A 115 -13.14 12.72 -9.71
CA PHE A 115 -12.21 12.09 -10.65
C PHE A 115 -12.58 12.48 -12.09
N ASP A 116 -11.57 12.96 -12.81
CA ASP A 116 -11.65 13.38 -14.20
C ASP A 116 -10.62 12.61 -15.04
N ASP A 117 -11.10 11.82 -15.99
CA ASP A 117 -10.28 11.03 -16.90
C ASP A 117 -9.40 11.87 -17.82
N ASP A 118 -9.83 13.12 -18.11
CA ASP A 118 -9.16 14.02 -19.03
C ASP A 118 -8.16 14.94 -18.32
N ALA A 119 -8.09 14.90 -16.99
CA ALA A 119 -7.10 15.63 -16.21
C ALA A 119 -5.75 14.92 -16.17
N MET A 120 -4.66 15.70 -16.10
CA MET A 120 -3.28 15.21 -15.97
C MET A 120 -3.00 14.89 -14.50
N THR A 121 -3.50 13.75 -14.02
CA THR A 121 -3.38 13.33 -12.62
C THR A 121 -3.06 11.84 -12.49
N ALA A 122 -2.67 11.44 -11.28
CA ALA A 122 -2.39 10.05 -10.95
C ALA A 122 -2.68 9.72 -9.47
N ALA A 123 -2.76 8.41 -9.20
CA ALA A 123 -2.77 7.85 -7.86
C ALA A 123 -1.39 7.34 -7.46
N HIS A 124 -0.96 7.68 -6.24
CA HIS A 124 0.26 7.19 -5.60
C HIS A 124 0.01 6.92 -4.12
N ARG A 125 0.63 5.86 -3.56
CA ARG A 125 0.35 5.43 -2.18
C ARG A 125 0.83 6.42 -1.11
N THR A 126 2.02 6.98 -1.27
CA THR A 126 2.75 7.64 -0.18
C THR A 126 3.16 9.08 -0.43
N LEU A 127 3.17 9.58 -1.68
CA LEU A 127 3.45 10.99 -1.94
C LEU A 127 2.36 11.89 -1.33
N PRO A 128 2.70 13.08 -0.81
CA PRO A 128 1.70 14.09 -0.41
C PRO A 128 0.71 14.38 -1.53
N MET A 129 -0.57 14.57 -1.19
CA MET A 129 -1.57 15.02 -2.17
C MET A 129 -1.19 16.36 -2.77
N GLY A 130 -1.36 16.52 -4.08
CA GLY A 130 -0.97 17.71 -4.82
C GLY A 130 0.50 17.73 -5.24
N SER A 131 1.28 16.69 -4.98
CA SER A 131 2.67 16.58 -5.47
C SER A 131 2.73 16.72 -6.98
N LEU A 132 3.66 17.54 -7.49
CA LEU A 132 3.93 17.75 -8.90
C LEU A 132 5.04 16.81 -9.35
N VAL A 133 4.75 16.01 -10.36
CA VAL A 133 5.67 14.99 -10.85
C VAL A 133 5.76 14.97 -12.37
N VAL A 134 6.90 14.55 -12.89
CA VAL A 134 7.07 14.17 -14.29
C VAL A 134 7.14 12.66 -14.37
N VAL A 135 6.33 12.07 -15.24
CA VAL A 135 6.34 10.62 -15.48
C VAL A 135 6.85 10.36 -16.89
N THR A 136 7.90 9.57 -16.99
CA THR A 136 8.54 9.19 -18.25
C THR A 136 8.39 7.69 -18.49
N ASN A 137 7.83 7.31 -19.60
CA ASN A 137 7.80 5.93 -20.07
C ASN A 137 9.21 5.51 -20.50
N LEU A 138 9.82 4.57 -19.78
CA LEU A 138 11.22 4.16 -20.02
C LEU A 138 11.40 3.44 -21.36
N LYS A 139 10.33 2.89 -21.94
CA LYS A 139 10.38 2.21 -23.25
C LYS A 139 10.36 3.18 -24.41
N THR A 140 9.61 4.28 -24.31
CA THR A 140 9.40 5.22 -25.43
C THR A 140 10.10 6.55 -25.27
N GLY A 141 10.49 6.92 -24.03
CA GLY A 141 11.02 8.23 -23.68
C GLY A 141 9.96 9.34 -23.59
N GLN A 142 8.69 9.03 -23.87
CA GLN A 142 7.60 10.00 -23.76
C GLN A 142 7.35 10.34 -22.29
N SER A 143 7.15 11.62 -22.01
CA SER A 143 6.94 12.12 -20.65
C SER A 143 5.79 13.10 -20.56
N THR A 144 5.24 13.25 -19.36
CA THR A 144 4.21 14.25 -19.05
C THR A 144 4.30 14.72 -17.62
N VAL A 145 3.88 15.97 -17.39
CA VAL A 145 3.72 16.56 -16.06
C VAL A 145 2.33 16.23 -15.53
N LEU A 146 2.23 15.85 -14.25
CA LEU A 146 0.95 15.57 -13.61
C LEU A 146 0.98 15.81 -12.10
N ARG A 147 -0.18 15.81 -11.47
CA ARG A 147 -0.31 15.91 -10.01
C ARG A 147 -0.87 14.64 -9.40
N ILE A 148 -0.38 14.33 -8.19
CA ILE A 148 -0.91 13.22 -7.39
C ILE A 148 -2.18 13.70 -6.68
N THR A 149 -3.33 13.12 -7.06
CA THR A 149 -4.66 13.50 -6.55
C THR A 149 -5.40 12.34 -5.88
N ASP A 150 -4.87 11.13 -6.02
CA ASP A 150 -5.53 9.93 -5.52
C ASP A 150 -4.58 8.96 -4.81
N ARG A 151 -5.14 7.94 -4.18
CA ARG A 151 -4.42 6.88 -3.47
C ARG A 151 -4.56 5.54 -4.19
N GLY A 152 -3.46 4.85 -4.30
CA GLY A 152 -3.23 3.60 -5.02
C GLY A 152 -1.87 3.65 -5.71
N PRO A 153 -1.56 2.64 -6.52
CA PRO A 153 -2.27 1.38 -6.67
C PRO A 153 -2.20 0.50 -5.42
N PHE A 154 -3.28 -0.23 -5.15
CA PHE A 154 -3.32 -1.27 -4.13
C PHE A 154 -3.26 -2.65 -4.79
N VAL A 155 -2.21 -2.83 -5.55
CA VAL A 155 -1.81 -4.05 -6.25
C VAL A 155 -0.30 -4.14 -6.15
N GLU A 156 0.20 -5.35 -5.91
CA GLU A 156 1.63 -5.61 -5.80
C GLU A 156 2.40 -5.16 -7.06
N ASP A 157 3.66 -4.80 -6.88
CA ASP A 157 4.60 -4.33 -7.92
C ASP A 157 4.19 -3.05 -8.67
N ARG A 158 2.99 -2.52 -8.49
CA ARG A 158 2.57 -1.27 -9.13
C ARG A 158 2.91 -0.07 -8.27
N MET A 159 3.51 0.93 -8.89
CA MET A 159 3.89 2.19 -8.26
C MET A 159 2.86 3.30 -8.51
N LEU A 160 2.30 3.37 -9.71
CA LEU A 160 1.52 4.51 -10.17
C LEU A 160 0.32 4.09 -11.02
N ASP A 161 -0.84 4.70 -10.79
CA ASP A 161 -2.00 4.59 -11.65
C ASP A 161 -2.34 5.95 -12.27
N LEU A 162 -2.29 6.03 -13.61
CA LEU A 162 -2.51 7.24 -14.38
C LEU A 162 -3.97 7.41 -14.78
N THR A 163 -4.43 8.64 -14.94
CA THR A 163 -5.67 8.91 -15.68
C THR A 163 -5.51 8.53 -17.14
N THR A 164 -6.63 8.41 -17.85
CA THR A 164 -6.65 8.11 -19.30
C THR A 164 -5.84 9.13 -20.10
N ALA A 165 -5.98 10.43 -19.80
CA ALA A 165 -5.22 11.49 -20.48
C ALA A 165 -3.71 11.35 -20.25
N ALA A 166 -3.27 11.16 -19.02
CA ALA A 166 -1.86 10.98 -18.67
C ALA A 166 -1.28 9.71 -19.33
N ALA A 167 -2.03 8.61 -19.33
CA ALA A 167 -1.61 7.37 -19.98
C ALA A 167 -1.44 7.50 -21.51
N LYS A 168 -2.33 8.26 -22.14
CA LYS A 168 -2.22 8.58 -23.59
C LYS A 168 -0.98 9.42 -23.86
N ALA A 169 -0.71 10.43 -23.03
CA ALA A 169 0.41 11.35 -23.22
C ALA A 169 1.78 10.64 -23.21
N ILE A 170 1.95 9.57 -22.42
CA ILE A 170 3.19 8.78 -22.38
C ILE A 170 3.15 7.49 -23.22
N GLY A 171 2.11 7.30 -24.05
CA GLY A 171 1.98 6.12 -24.89
C GLY A 171 1.66 4.81 -24.15
N LEU A 172 1.22 4.90 -22.88
CA LEU A 172 0.90 3.74 -22.04
C LEU A 172 -0.50 3.18 -22.32
N TYR A 173 -1.45 4.03 -22.72
CA TYR A 173 -2.88 3.70 -22.81
C TYR A 173 -3.18 2.38 -23.54
N ARG A 174 -2.54 2.13 -24.69
CA ARG A 174 -2.78 0.92 -25.51
C ARG A 174 -2.07 -0.33 -24.98
N ILE A 175 -0.97 -0.14 -24.25
CA ILE A 175 -0.17 -1.25 -23.71
C ILE A 175 -0.67 -1.70 -22.33
N GLY A 176 -1.43 -0.87 -21.64
CA GLY A 176 -2.01 -1.15 -20.32
C GLY A 176 -1.05 -0.97 -19.15
N MET A 177 0.21 -1.41 -19.28
CA MET A 177 1.23 -1.34 -18.22
C MET A 177 2.63 -1.19 -18.80
N THR A 178 3.47 -0.37 -18.16
CA THR A 178 4.88 -0.18 -18.55
C THR A 178 5.75 0.26 -17.37
N GLN A 179 7.07 0.09 -17.51
CA GLN A 179 8.03 0.69 -16.59
C GLN A 179 8.12 2.20 -16.85
N VAL A 180 8.04 2.97 -15.78
CA VAL A 180 8.17 4.42 -15.83
C VAL A 180 9.20 4.90 -14.82
N ARG A 181 9.78 6.05 -15.09
CA ARG A 181 10.47 6.88 -14.11
C ARG A 181 9.54 8.02 -13.70
N MET A 182 9.41 8.23 -12.41
CA MET A 182 8.67 9.33 -11.80
C MET A 182 9.67 10.27 -11.11
N ASP A 183 9.79 11.47 -11.60
CA ASP A 183 10.62 12.54 -11.04
C ASP A 183 9.68 13.51 -10.27
N VAL A 184 9.88 13.65 -8.96
CA VAL A 184 9.10 14.54 -8.09
C VAL A 184 9.75 15.89 -8.02
N TYR A 185 9.02 16.96 -8.35
CA TYR A 185 9.55 18.32 -8.39
C TYR A 185 9.08 19.17 -7.21
N LEU A 186 7.82 19.08 -6.85
CA LEU A 186 7.23 19.88 -5.78
C LEU A 186 6.28 19.02 -4.95
N THR A 187 6.36 19.18 -3.62
CA THR A 187 5.39 18.57 -2.70
C THR A 187 4.87 19.61 -1.71
N PRO A 188 3.55 19.64 -1.45
CA PRO A 188 2.98 20.60 -0.48
C PRO A 188 3.43 20.36 0.97
N LYS A 189 3.94 19.16 1.25
CA LYS A 189 4.43 18.72 2.56
C LYS A 189 5.69 17.88 2.39
N PRO A 190 6.55 17.76 3.42
CA PRO A 190 7.71 16.87 3.37
C PRO A 190 7.31 15.41 3.03
N ILE A 191 8.15 14.73 2.25
CA ILE A 191 7.91 13.33 1.85
C ILE A 191 8.21 12.39 3.01
N ASP A 192 9.32 12.62 3.70
CA ASP A 192 9.91 11.67 4.66
C ASP A 192 9.49 11.91 6.10
N THR A 193 9.01 13.12 6.41
CA THR A 193 8.66 13.51 7.79
C THR A 193 7.21 13.96 7.89
N GLY A 194 6.60 13.70 9.06
CA GLY A 194 5.21 14.06 9.32
C GLY A 194 4.22 13.30 8.43
N GLY A 195 3.11 13.96 8.15
CA GLY A 195 1.99 13.37 7.43
C GLY A 195 1.12 12.49 8.30
N ARG A 196 0.00 12.05 7.73
CA ARG A 196 -0.96 11.15 8.37
C ARG A 196 -0.93 9.81 7.65
N TRP A 197 -0.79 8.72 8.40
CA TRP A 197 -0.53 7.42 7.83
C TRP A 197 -1.54 6.37 8.27
N CYS A 198 -1.79 5.41 7.40
CA CYS A 198 -2.60 4.25 7.67
C CYS A 198 -2.04 3.03 6.93
N VAL A 199 -2.60 1.86 7.24
CA VAL A 199 -2.43 0.67 6.41
C VAL A 199 -3.77 0.34 5.77
N GLN A 200 -3.77 0.17 4.47
CA GLN A 200 -4.92 -0.31 3.70
C GLN A 200 -4.68 -1.76 3.31
N VAL A 201 -5.66 -2.61 3.58
CA VAL A 201 -5.56 -4.06 3.43
C VAL A 201 -6.67 -4.56 2.54
N GLY A 202 -6.34 -5.42 1.62
CA GLY A 202 -7.26 -6.02 0.65
C GLY A 202 -6.57 -6.25 -0.70
N ALA A 203 -7.33 -6.45 -1.74
CA ALA A 203 -8.81 -6.47 -1.79
C ALA A 203 -9.35 -7.82 -1.33
N PHE A 204 -10.42 -7.82 -0.52
CA PHE A 204 -11.15 -9.03 -0.16
C PHE A 204 -12.32 -9.23 -1.13
N HIS A 205 -12.54 -10.46 -1.59
CA HIS A 205 -13.70 -10.81 -2.43
C HIS A 205 -14.98 -10.87 -1.61
N ASN A 206 -14.87 -11.17 -0.32
CA ASN A 206 -15.97 -11.40 0.58
C ASN A 206 -15.96 -10.40 1.74
N GLU A 207 -17.09 -9.77 2.01
CA GLU A 207 -17.28 -8.84 3.13
C GLU A 207 -16.97 -9.47 4.49
N ASN A 208 -17.37 -10.75 4.69
CA ASN A 208 -17.14 -11.43 5.95
C ASN A 208 -15.64 -11.58 6.29
N ASP A 209 -14.79 -11.77 5.29
CA ASP A 209 -13.34 -11.89 5.50
C ASP A 209 -12.74 -10.53 5.88
N ALA A 210 -13.22 -9.45 5.26
CA ALA A 210 -12.85 -8.08 5.65
C ALA A 210 -13.32 -7.76 7.09
N LEU A 211 -14.56 -8.13 7.46
CA LEU A 211 -15.11 -7.95 8.80
C LEU A 211 -14.37 -8.78 9.85
N LYS A 212 -13.96 -10.00 9.51
CA LYS A 212 -13.14 -10.85 10.37
C LYS A 212 -11.79 -10.19 10.65
N LEU A 213 -11.09 -9.76 9.60
CA LEU A 213 -9.81 -9.04 9.77
C LEU A 213 -9.99 -7.75 10.57
N LYS A 214 -11.03 -6.95 10.30
CA LYS A 214 -11.35 -5.76 11.10
C LYS A 214 -11.45 -6.10 12.58
N SER A 215 -12.20 -7.16 12.93
CA SER A 215 -12.38 -7.59 14.31
C SER A 215 -11.09 -8.06 14.97
N GLU A 216 -10.22 -8.73 14.24
CA GLU A 216 -8.88 -9.14 14.69
C GLU A 216 -7.97 -7.94 14.95
N LEU A 217 -7.95 -6.98 14.03
CA LEU A 217 -7.15 -5.77 14.16
C LEU A 217 -7.61 -4.88 15.32
N MET A 218 -8.92 -4.76 15.54
CA MET A 218 -9.47 -4.02 16.69
C MET A 218 -9.06 -4.62 18.04
N ARG A 219 -8.93 -5.95 18.12
CA ARG A 219 -8.43 -6.62 19.34
C ARG A 219 -6.92 -6.46 19.52
N LYS A 220 -6.17 -6.50 18.41
CA LYS A 220 -4.70 -6.44 18.45
C LYS A 220 -4.18 -5.02 18.64
N TYR A 221 -4.89 -4.02 18.13
CA TYR A 221 -4.50 -2.61 18.13
C TYR A 221 -5.63 -1.76 18.71
N ALA A 222 -5.80 -1.82 20.03
CA ALA A 222 -6.95 -1.22 20.73
C ALA A 222 -7.06 0.30 20.54
N ASP A 223 -5.93 1.00 20.38
CA ASP A 223 -5.89 2.46 20.19
C ASP A 223 -6.00 2.89 18.72
N ALA A 224 -6.08 1.93 17.81
CA ALA A 224 -6.19 2.21 16.37
C ALA A 224 -7.65 2.35 15.95
N ASN A 225 -7.89 3.23 14.97
CA ASN A 225 -9.18 3.30 14.29
C ASN A 225 -9.20 2.31 13.11
N VAL A 226 -10.00 1.27 13.21
CA VAL A 226 -10.14 0.25 12.18
C VAL A 226 -11.52 0.33 11.55
N ILE A 227 -11.56 0.55 10.25
CA ILE A 227 -12.78 0.59 9.45
C ILE A 227 -12.72 -0.44 8.33
N GLU A 228 -13.86 -1.01 8.00
CA GLU A 228 -14.09 -1.73 6.76
C GLU A 228 -14.90 -0.81 5.83
N PHE A 229 -14.67 -0.91 4.52
CA PHE A 229 -15.43 -0.15 3.52
C PHE A 229 -15.47 -0.90 2.18
N PRO A 230 -16.59 -0.78 1.43
CA PRO A 230 -16.69 -1.40 0.11
C PRO A 230 -15.79 -0.65 -0.89
N GLY A 231 -15.11 -1.41 -1.75
CA GLY A 231 -14.51 -0.95 -2.99
C GLY A 231 -15.49 -1.04 -4.15
N THR A 232 -14.99 -1.13 -5.37
CA THR A 232 -15.83 -1.27 -6.56
C THR A 232 -16.37 -2.70 -6.71
N ASP A 233 -15.48 -3.69 -6.60
CA ASP A 233 -15.80 -5.12 -6.71
C ASP A 233 -15.13 -5.92 -5.59
N SER A 234 -14.91 -5.28 -4.45
CA SER A 234 -14.14 -5.85 -3.35
C SER A 234 -14.37 -5.07 -2.07
N TYR A 235 -13.91 -5.64 -0.96
CA TYR A 235 -13.97 -5.04 0.36
C TYR A 235 -12.56 -4.72 0.85
N TRP A 236 -12.45 -3.67 1.67
CA TRP A 236 -11.18 -3.16 2.17
C TRP A 236 -11.24 -2.93 3.66
N VAL A 237 -10.12 -3.14 4.33
CA VAL A 237 -9.94 -2.77 5.72
C VAL A 237 -8.86 -1.70 5.80
N ARG A 238 -9.12 -0.63 6.54
CA ARG A 238 -8.14 0.40 6.84
C ARG A 238 -7.90 0.48 8.33
N ILE A 239 -6.65 0.38 8.74
CA ILE A 239 -6.24 0.61 10.11
C ILE A 239 -5.43 1.91 10.20
N ARG A 240 -5.87 2.81 11.06
CA ARG A 240 -5.18 4.06 11.38
C ARG A 240 -4.66 3.95 12.80
N PRO A 241 -3.33 3.87 13.00
CA PRO A 241 -2.76 3.88 14.34
C PRO A 241 -3.08 5.20 15.06
N GLU A 242 -2.90 5.22 16.36
CA GLU A 242 -3.04 6.45 17.16
C GLU A 242 -2.12 7.55 16.60
N GLY A 243 -2.65 8.77 16.49
CA GLY A 243 -1.94 9.90 15.89
C GLY A 243 -1.64 9.78 14.40
N ASP A 244 -2.16 8.75 13.70
CA ASP A 244 -1.83 8.44 12.31
C ASP A 244 -0.29 8.30 12.11
N ASP A 245 0.41 7.72 13.10
CA ASP A 245 1.87 7.63 13.14
C ASP A 245 2.43 6.73 12.03
N ARG A 246 3.45 7.25 11.31
CA ARG A 246 4.08 6.54 10.19
C ARG A 246 4.79 5.27 10.62
N LYS A 247 5.59 5.33 11.69
CA LYS A 247 6.42 4.19 12.12
C LYS A 247 5.55 3.02 12.58
N VAL A 248 4.47 3.34 13.28
CA VAL A 248 3.48 2.34 13.72
C VAL A 248 2.76 1.75 12.51
N ALA A 249 2.32 2.59 11.55
CA ALA A 249 1.72 2.11 10.30
C ALA A 249 2.68 1.21 9.50
N GLU A 250 3.96 1.57 9.37
CA GLU A 250 4.97 0.74 8.71
C GLU A 250 5.20 -0.60 9.41
N GLN A 251 5.19 -0.62 10.74
CA GLN A 251 5.29 -1.87 11.51
C GLN A 251 4.08 -2.76 11.28
N ILE A 252 2.87 -2.19 11.31
CA ILE A 252 1.64 -2.93 11.03
C ILE A 252 1.70 -3.51 9.61
N ALA A 253 2.02 -2.71 8.60
CA ALA A 253 2.09 -3.15 7.20
C ALA A 253 3.08 -4.32 7.00
N ARG A 254 4.25 -4.25 7.64
CA ARG A 254 5.28 -5.31 7.52
C ARG A 254 4.92 -6.63 8.20
N HIS A 255 4.13 -6.60 9.26
CA HIS A 255 3.81 -7.80 10.05
C HIS A 255 2.41 -8.35 9.79
N LEU A 256 1.60 -7.63 9.02
CA LEU A 256 0.26 -8.06 8.71
C LEU A 256 0.27 -8.96 7.45
N GLN A 257 -0.18 -10.19 7.65
CA GLN A 257 -0.36 -11.16 6.57
C GLN A 257 -1.86 -11.45 6.46
N PRO A 258 -2.60 -10.73 5.61
CA PRO A 258 -4.02 -10.97 5.42
C PRO A 258 -4.26 -12.31 4.71
N SER A 259 -5.46 -12.87 4.85
CA SER A 259 -5.85 -14.10 4.15
C SER A 259 -6.04 -13.88 2.64
N GLU A 260 -6.33 -12.65 2.24
CA GLU A 260 -6.45 -12.22 0.85
C GLU A 260 -5.86 -10.81 0.69
N GLY A 261 -5.30 -10.53 -0.49
CA GLY A 261 -4.69 -9.26 -0.82
C GLY A 261 -3.44 -8.99 0.01
N GLU A 262 -3.11 -7.73 0.14
CA GLU A 262 -1.88 -7.27 0.78
C GLU A 262 -2.13 -6.10 1.74
N ALA A 263 -1.13 -5.79 2.56
CA ALA A 263 -1.14 -4.66 3.49
C ALA A 263 -0.27 -3.51 2.94
N TYR A 264 -0.91 -2.44 2.53
CA TYR A 264 -0.25 -1.29 1.91
C TYR A 264 -0.12 -0.10 2.87
N LEU A 265 1.12 0.32 3.11
CA LEU A 265 1.37 1.60 3.77
C LEU A 265 0.81 2.73 2.89
N THR A 266 -0.02 3.59 3.47
CA THR A 266 -0.71 4.64 2.72
C THR A 266 -0.69 5.95 3.49
N ARG A 267 -0.37 7.04 2.79
CA ARG A 267 -0.47 8.40 3.33
C ARG A 267 -1.88 8.94 3.12
N LEU A 268 -2.42 9.65 4.13
CA LEU A 268 -3.80 10.18 4.09
C LEU A 268 -3.90 11.63 3.62
N ASP A 269 -2.80 12.39 3.65
CA ASP A 269 -2.75 13.83 3.33
C ASP A 269 -1.84 14.19 2.16
#